data_f36207e1357442477d43b1e92b2b39b0
#
_entry.id   f36207e1357442477d43b1e92b2b39b0
#
_cell.length_a   1.000
_cell.length_b   1.000
_cell.length_c   1.000
_cell.angle_alpha   90.00
_cell.angle_beta   90.00
_cell.angle_gamma   90.00
#
_symmetry.space_group_name_H-M   'P 1'
#
loop_
_entity.id
_entity.type
_entity.pdbx_description
1 polymer ?
#
loop_
_entity_poly.entity_id
_entity_poly.type
_entity_poly.pdbx_seq_one_letter_code
_entity_poly.pdbx_strand_id
1 'polypeptide(L)'
;CGLCTVFLDEKPVLSCSVLAVRADKCSVTTLEGIQEEASEFVTFIADQGAEQCGFCNPGFVMNAIALFRENPYPDENEIREFLSGNLCRCSGYEGQLRGILNYIKAKKEKELQ
;
A
#
# COMPACT_ATOMS: atom_id res chain seq x y z
N CYS A 1 -11.15 3.56 7.50
CA CYS A 1 -10.02 4.44 7.14
C CYS A 1 -8.86 3.70 6.47
N GLY A 2 -8.81 2.38 6.56
CA GLY A 2 -7.79 1.55 5.91
C GLY A 2 -6.51 1.32 6.72
N LEU A 3 -6.34 2.00 7.85
CA LEU A 3 -5.11 1.89 8.65
C LEU A 3 -4.80 0.44 9.05
N CYS A 4 -5.82 -0.32 9.40
CA CYS A 4 -5.69 -1.67 9.94
C CYS A 4 -5.48 -2.75 8.87
N THR A 5 -5.24 -2.38 7.62
CA THR A 5 -5.04 -3.34 6.52
C THR A 5 -3.91 -4.31 6.85
N VAL A 6 -4.23 -5.60 6.73
CA VAL A 6 -3.27 -6.71 6.84
C VAL A 6 -3.54 -7.66 5.69
N PHE A 7 -2.62 -8.60 5.44
CA PHE A 7 -2.89 -9.67 4.48
C PHE A 7 -3.42 -10.89 5.24
N LEU A 8 -4.57 -11.38 4.80
CA LEU A 8 -5.15 -12.62 5.27
C LEU A 8 -5.10 -13.60 4.09
N ASP A 9 -4.29 -14.65 4.21
CA ASP A 9 -3.99 -15.56 3.09
C ASP A 9 -3.60 -14.79 1.81
N GLU A 10 -2.69 -13.83 1.98
CA GLU A 10 -2.11 -12.99 0.91
C GLU A 10 -3.07 -11.96 0.30
N LYS A 11 -4.27 -11.79 0.86
CA LYS A 11 -5.26 -10.80 0.38
C LYS A 11 -5.40 -9.66 1.38
N PRO A 12 -5.47 -8.39 0.91
CA PRO A 12 -5.65 -7.27 1.82
C PRO A 12 -7.05 -7.26 2.41
N VAL A 13 -7.11 -7.16 3.73
CA VAL A 13 -8.38 -7.07 4.47
C VAL A 13 -8.26 -6.03 5.57
N LEU A 14 -9.39 -5.47 5.99
CA LEU A 14 -9.45 -4.58 7.15
C LEU A 14 -9.54 -5.44 8.41
N SER A 15 -8.46 -5.51 9.18
CA SER A 15 -8.40 -6.37 10.36
C SER A 15 -9.47 -5.99 11.41
N CYS A 16 -9.84 -4.71 11.48
CA CYS A 16 -10.88 -4.25 12.41
C CYS A 16 -12.28 -4.79 12.06
N SER A 17 -12.48 -5.29 10.85
CA SER A 17 -13.77 -5.73 10.32
C SER A 17 -13.83 -7.23 10.04
N VAL A 18 -12.80 -7.97 10.44
CA VAL A 18 -12.75 -9.43 10.30
C VAL A 18 -12.92 -10.06 11.68
N LEU A 19 -13.88 -10.98 11.79
CA LEU A 19 -14.04 -11.75 13.02
C LEU A 19 -12.82 -12.66 13.22
N ALA A 20 -12.28 -12.67 14.43
CA ALA A 20 -11.07 -13.44 14.75
C ALA A 20 -11.22 -14.93 14.40
N VAL A 21 -12.41 -15.46 14.54
CA VAL A 21 -12.70 -16.86 14.23
C VAL A 21 -12.47 -17.17 12.74
N ARG A 22 -12.64 -16.20 11.86
CA ARG A 22 -12.39 -16.37 10.43
C ARG A 22 -10.90 -16.44 10.08
N ALA A 23 -10.05 -15.98 10.98
CA ALA A 23 -8.60 -16.04 10.80
C ALA A 23 -8.02 -17.39 11.26
N ASP A 24 -8.83 -18.25 11.86
CA ASP A 24 -8.38 -19.57 12.31
C ASP A 24 -7.82 -20.36 11.11
N LYS A 25 -6.63 -20.93 11.30
CA LYS A 25 -5.89 -21.68 10.27
C LYS A 25 -5.49 -20.87 9.04
N CYS A 26 -5.63 -19.54 9.10
CA CYS A 26 -5.20 -18.64 8.03
C CYS A 26 -3.82 -18.07 8.34
N SER A 27 -3.13 -17.61 7.29
CA SER A 27 -1.88 -16.89 7.42
C SER A 27 -2.16 -15.39 7.48
N VAL A 28 -1.66 -14.71 8.51
CA VAL A 28 -1.80 -13.26 8.67
C VAL A 28 -0.44 -12.61 8.52
N THR A 29 -0.33 -11.63 7.64
CA THR A 29 0.89 -10.87 7.42
C THR A 29 0.62 -9.40 7.71
N THR A 30 1.43 -8.82 8.58
CA THR A 30 1.39 -7.39 8.89
C THR A 30 2.52 -6.67 8.16
N LEU A 31 2.58 -5.34 8.29
CA LEU A 31 3.63 -4.54 7.64
C LEU A 31 5.04 -5.00 8.01
N GLU A 32 5.23 -5.42 9.24
CA GLU A 32 6.53 -5.94 9.71
C GLU A 32 6.99 -7.15 8.91
N GLY A 33 6.07 -7.91 8.36
CA GLY A 33 6.37 -9.10 7.55
C GLY A 33 6.75 -8.80 6.11
N ILE A 34 6.57 -7.56 5.64
CA ILE A 34 6.86 -7.19 4.25
C ILE A 34 7.82 -5.99 4.15
N GLN A 35 8.61 -5.74 5.19
CA GLN A 35 9.50 -4.58 5.21
C GLN A 35 10.48 -4.55 4.04
N GLU A 36 11.05 -5.68 3.67
CA GLU A 36 11.98 -5.74 2.54
C GLU A 36 11.29 -5.39 1.21
N GLU A 37 10.11 -5.96 0.98
CA GLU A 37 9.33 -5.70 -0.22
C GLU A 37 8.89 -4.24 -0.29
N ALA A 38 8.54 -3.65 0.84
CA ALA A 38 8.03 -2.29 0.91
C ALA A 38 9.14 -1.23 0.92
N SER A 39 10.38 -1.59 1.26
CA SER A 39 11.45 -0.62 1.56
C SER A 39 11.74 0.34 0.41
N GLU A 40 11.81 -0.16 -0.81
CA GLU A 40 12.06 0.70 -1.97
C GLU A 40 10.87 1.63 -2.23
N PHE A 41 9.66 1.09 -2.16
CA PHE A 41 8.44 1.86 -2.40
C PHE A 41 8.30 3.04 -1.44
N VAL A 42 8.55 2.81 -0.14
CA VAL A 42 8.34 3.88 0.84
C VAL A 42 9.29 5.06 0.65
N THR A 43 10.46 4.86 0.05
CA THR A 43 11.36 5.97 -0.25
C THR A 43 10.75 6.93 -1.28
N PHE A 44 10.01 6.41 -2.25
CA PHE A 44 9.33 7.24 -3.24
C PHE A 44 8.20 8.07 -2.62
N ILE A 45 7.53 7.52 -1.61
CA ILE A 45 6.50 8.25 -0.87
C ILE A 45 7.13 9.35 -0.02
N ALA A 46 8.21 9.05 0.67
CA ALA A 46 8.94 10.03 1.48
C ALA A 46 9.47 11.18 0.64
N ASP A 47 9.99 10.87 -0.56
CA ASP A 47 10.54 11.89 -1.48
C ASP A 47 9.49 12.91 -1.93
N GLN A 48 8.20 12.55 -1.91
CA GLN A 48 7.11 13.47 -2.24
C GLN A 48 6.61 14.27 -1.04
N GLY A 49 7.19 14.07 0.15
CA GLY A 49 6.70 14.70 1.37
C GLY A 49 5.30 14.23 1.74
N ALA A 50 4.91 13.04 1.30
CA ALA A 50 3.58 12.51 1.53
C ALA A 50 3.38 11.97 2.95
N GLU A 51 4.45 11.80 3.70
CA GLU A 51 4.40 11.41 5.09
C GLU A 51 4.35 12.65 5.97
N GLN A 52 3.26 12.83 6.72
CA GLN A 52 3.13 13.94 7.66
C GLN A 52 2.93 13.41 9.07
N CYS A 53 1.69 13.12 9.51
CA CYS A 53 1.50 12.57 10.85
C CYS A 53 1.86 11.07 10.95
N GLY A 54 1.88 10.36 9.83
CA GLY A 54 2.24 8.94 9.77
C GLY A 54 1.13 7.95 10.10
N PHE A 55 -0.04 8.44 10.50
CA PHE A 55 -1.13 7.55 10.93
C PHE A 55 -1.62 6.63 9.82
N CYS A 56 -1.80 7.16 8.60
CA CYS A 56 -2.34 6.39 7.48
C CYS A 56 -1.31 5.46 6.84
N ASN A 57 -0.02 5.65 7.12
CA ASN A 57 1.06 4.99 6.39
C ASN A 57 1.01 3.47 6.41
N PRO A 58 0.83 2.79 7.55
CA PRO A 58 0.85 1.32 7.53
C PRO A 58 -0.21 0.71 6.61
N GLY A 59 -1.44 1.17 6.70
CA GLY A 59 -2.53 0.66 5.86
C GLY A 59 -2.35 1.03 4.40
N PHE A 60 -1.90 2.25 4.14
CA PHE A 60 -1.61 2.72 2.78
C PHE A 60 -0.52 1.85 2.13
N VAL A 61 0.59 1.61 2.82
CA VAL A 61 1.68 0.80 2.29
C VAL A 61 1.23 -0.64 2.03
N MET A 62 0.53 -1.25 2.99
CA MET A 62 0.01 -2.61 2.83
C MET A 62 -0.87 -2.72 1.58
N ASN A 63 -1.80 -1.77 1.42
CA ASN A 63 -2.72 -1.82 0.30
C ASN A 63 -2.05 -1.51 -1.03
N ALA A 64 -1.07 -0.60 -1.05
CA ALA A 64 -0.29 -0.32 -2.26
C ALA A 64 0.52 -1.55 -2.69
N ILE A 65 1.15 -2.25 -1.76
CA ILE A 65 1.89 -3.48 -2.08
C ILE A 65 0.93 -4.55 -2.62
N ALA A 66 -0.27 -4.66 -2.04
CA ALA A 66 -1.29 -5.58 -2.54
C ALA A 66 -1.65 -5.28 -4.00
N LEU A 67 -1.81 -3.99 -4.33
CA LEU A 67 -2.07 -3.57 -5.72
C LEU A 67 -0.93 -3.98 -6.65
N PHE A 68 0.31 -3.76 -6.26
CA PHE A 68 1.47 -4.10 -7.10
C PHE A 68 1.61 -5.62 -7.30
N ARG A 69 1.18 -6.43 -6.33
CA ARG A 69 1.17 -7.89 -6.47
C ARG A 69 0.13 -8.35 -7.49
N GLU A 70 -1.03 -7.69 -7.53
CA GLU A 70 -2.08 -7.98 -8.51
C GLU A 70 -1.72 -7.44 -9.90
N ASN A 71 -1.23 -6.21 -9.95
CA ASN A 71 -0.89 -5.51 -11.18
C ASN A 71 0.36 -4.68 -10.96
N PRO A 72 1.52 -5.13 -11.45
CA PRO A 72 2.79 -4.42 -11.25
C PRO A 72 2.83 -3.01 -11.86
N TYR A 73 1.99 -2.75 -12.87
CA TYR A 73 2.00 -1.48 -13.59
C TYR A 73 0.58 -0.92 -13.72
N PRO A 74 -0.07 -0.58 -12.59
CA PRO A 74 -1.42 -0.02 -12.64
C PRO A 74 -1.42 1.39 -13.23
N ASP A 75 -2.50 1.75 -13.91
CA ASP A 75 -2.69 3.12 -14.36
C ASP A 75 -3.23 3.99 -13.21
N GLU A 76 -3.31 5.31 -13.46
CA GLU A 76 -3.73 6.25 -12.42
C GLU A 76 -5.13 5.96 -11.89
N ASN A 77 -6.06 5.59 -12.77
CA ASN A 77 -7.44 5.29 -12.35
C ASN A 77 -7.50 4.04 -11.48
N GLU A 78 -6.76 3.00 -11.84
CA GLU A 78 -6.67 1.77 -11.04
C GLU A 78 -6.08 2.05 -9.65
N ILE A 79 -5.06 2.91 -9.58
CA ILE A 79 -4.45 3.32 -8.32
C ILE A 79 -5.46 4.03 -7.44
N ARG A 80 -6.15 5.03 -7.99
CA ARG A 80 -7.14 5.82 -7.24
C ARG A 80 -8.29 4.94 -6.74
N GLU A 81 -8.77 4.05 -7.58
CA GLU A 81 -9.85 3.14 -7.21
C GLU A 81 -9.43 2.16 -6.12
N PHE A 82 -8.27 1.53 -6.28
CA PHE A 82 -7.78 0.53 -5.32
C PHE A 82 -7.52 1.14 -3.95
N LEU A 83 -7.02 2.37 -3.92
CA LEU A 83 -6.66 3.06 -2.67
C LEU A 83 -7.77 3.96 -2.12
N SER A 84 -8.95 3.93 -2.71
CA SER A 84 -10.07 4.78 -2.29
C SER A 84 -10.51 4.56 -0.84
N GLY A 85 -10.24 3.37 -0.29
CA GLY A 85 -10.53 3.04 1.10
C GLY A 85 -9.45 3.44 2.10
N ASN A 86 -8.33 4.00 1.64
CA ASN A 86 -7.23 4.41 2.50
C ASN A 86 -7.28 5.93 2.70
N LEU A 87 -7.78 6.35 3.85
CA LEU A 87 -8.05 7.76 4.12
C LEU A 87 -6.87 8.44 4.80
N CYS A 88 -6.59 9.66 4.35
CA CYS A 88 -5.56 10.52 4.91
C CYS A 88 -6.12 11.93 5.07
N ARG A 89 -5.93 12.52 6.24
CA ARG A 89 -6.39 13.88 6.52
C ARG A 89 -5.34 14.94 6.22
N CYS A 90 -4.07 14.53 6.10
CA CYS A 90 -2.95 15.48 6.01
C CYS A 90 -2.51 15.78 4.58
N SER A 91 -2.34 14.73 3.74
CA SER A 91 -1.60 14.84 2.48
C SER A 91 -2.43 15.28 1.28
N GLY A 92 -3.74 15.14 1.33
CA GLY A 92 -4.62 15.39 0.18
C GLY A 92 -4.47 14.36 -0.94
N TYR A 93 -3.76 13.24 -0.69
CA TYR A 93 -3.60 12.10 -1.59
C TYR A 93 -2.70 12.32 -2.82
N GLU A 94 -2.50 13.54 -3.25
CA GLU A 94 -1.74 13.81 -4.47
C GLU A 94 -0.25 13.42 -4.36
N GLY A 95 0.37 13.69 -3.22
CA GLY A 95 1.76 13.27 -2.98
C GLY A 95 1.90 11.75 -2.99
N GLN A 96 0.93 11.05 -2.41
CA GLN A 96 0.91 9.59 -2.43
C GLN A 96 0.81 9.06 -3.86
N LEU A 97 -0.07 9.64 -4.67
CA LEU A 97 -0.23 9.26 -6.07
C LEU A 97 1.06 9.49 -6.87
N ARG A 98 1.67 10.67 -6.73
CA ARG A 98 2.94 10.95 -7.42
C ARG A 98 4.03 9.97 -7.03
N GLY A 99 4.12 9.64 -5.75
CA GLY A 99 5.09 8.66 -5.26
C GLY A 99 4.90 7.29 -5.89
N ILE A 100 3.65 6.84 -6.00
CA ILE A 100 3.31 5.57 -6.64
C ILE A 100 3.69 5.60 -8.12
N LEU A 101 3.33 6.66 -8.82
CA LEU A 101 3.62 6.78 -10.26
C LEU A 101 5.14 6.81 -10.52
N ASN A 102 5.89 7.51 -9.67
CA ASN A 102 7.35 7.56 -9.78
C ASN A 102 7.97 6.18 -9.52
N TYR A 103 7.46 5.46 -8.54
CA TYR A 103 7.92 4.10 -8.23
C TYR A 103 7.69 3.16 -9.41
N ILE A 104 6.49 3.19 -9.99
CA ILE A 104 6.14 2.36 -11.15
C ILE A 104 7.04 2.70 -12.33
N LYS A 105 7.28 3.99 -12.58
CA LYS A 105 8.17 4.44 -13.65
C LYS A 105 9.59 3.90 -13.46
N ALA A 106 10.12 4.02 -12.25
CA ALA A 106 11.46 3.53 -11.92
C ALA A 106 11.57 2.01 -12.12
N LYS A 107 10.53 1.27 -11.75
CA LYS A 107 10.51 -0.19 -11.96
C LYS A 107 10.51 -0.55 -13.43
N LYS A 108 9.72 0.14 -14.25
CA LYS A 108 9.70 -0.09 -15.68
C LYS A 108 11.06 0.17 -16.31
N GLU A 109 11.74 1.24 -15.91
CA GLU A 109 13.07 1.58 -16.40
C GLU A 109 14.09 0.50 -16.05
N LYS A 110 14.05 -0.05 -14.84
CA LYS A 110 14.93 -1.14 -14.42
C LYS A 110 14.71 -2.42 -15.23
N GLU A 111 13.46 -2.74 -15.55
CA GLU A 111 13.14 -3.94 -16.33
C GLU A 111 13.53 -3.83 -17.80
N LEU A 112 13.63 -2.61 -18.34
CA LEU A 112 14.05 -2.37 -19.71
C LEU A 112 15.59 -2.41 -19.88
N GLN A 113 16.33 -2.43 -18.77
CA GLN A 113 17.78 -2.58 -18.76
C GLN A 113 18.15 -4.05 -18.58
#